data_78a16198d46ca581875b5e73de28fa98
#
_entry.id   78a16198d46ca581875b5e73de28fa98
#
_cell.length_a   1.000
_cell.length_b   1.000
_cell.length_c   1.000
_cell.angle_alpha   90.00
_cell.angle_beta   90.00
_cell.angle_gamma   90.00
#
_symmetry.space_group_name_H-M   'P 1'
#
loop_
_entity.id
_entity.type
_entity.pdbx_description
1 polymer ?
#
loop_
_entity_poly.entity_id
_entity_poly.type
_entity_poly.pdbx_seq_one_letter_code
_entity_poly.pdbx_strand_id
1 'polypeptide(L)'
;DISEAMIYSVISKAYNRKTKERWKLQVEAALRKGKEPPAYIPKSVSTQTKATHLAMIKAILRAAERDWKWLEKAPVIKIPAVKNKRVRWLEKEEARRLIDACSDPLKSVVKFALATGLRRSNIINLEWQQIDMQRRVAWVNPEDSKSNRAIGVALNDTACKVLRDQIGKHHRWVFVY
;
A
#
# COMPACT_ATOMS: atom_id res chain seq x y z
N ASP A 1 -6.72 13.71 -33.34
CA ASP A 1 -7.04 14.57 -32.16
C ASP A 1 -7.52 13.75 -30.97
N ILE A 2 -6.93 14.01 -29.80
CA ILE A 2 -7.34 13.36 -28.56
C ILE A 2 -8.52 14.13 -27.95
N SER A 3 -9.72 13.57 -28.03
CA SER A 3 -10.92 14.18 -27.46
C SER A 3 -11.20 13.73 -26.03
N GLU A 4 -11.91 14.54 -25.26
CA GLU A 4 -12.39 14.18 -23.91
C GLU A 4 -13.21 12.88 -23.92
N ALA A 5 -14.11 12.73 -24.88
CA ALA A 5 -14.93 11.54 -25.05
C ALA A 5 -14.12 10.27 -25.27
N MET A 6 -13.02 10.34 -26.04
CA MET A 6 -12.11 9.23 -26.25
C MET A 6 -11.45 8.78 -24.95
N ILE A 7 -10.97 9.72 -24.14
CA ILE A 7 -10.34 9.44 -22.85
C ILE A 7 -11.33 8.73 -21.90
N TYR A 8 -12.55 9.24 -21.77
CA TYR A 8 -13.57 8.62 -20.92
C TYR A 8 -14.00 7.25 -21.44
N SER A 9 -14.07 7.04 -22.76
CA SER A 9 -14.37 5.74 -23.36
C SER A 9 -13.32 4.68 -22.95
N VAL A 10 -12.05 5.00 -23.07
CA VAL A 10 -10.95 4.11 -22.68
C VAL A 10 -11.01 3.79 -21.18
N ILE A 11 -11.16 4.80 -20.34
CA ILE A 11 -11.22 4.62 -18.89
C ILE A 11 -12.48 3.84 -18.45
N SER A 12 -13.62 4.04 -19.13
CA SER A 12 -14.85 3.30 -18.80
C SER A 12 -14.73 1.81 -19.10
N LYS A 13 -13.98 1.44 -20.14
CA LYS A 13 -13.71 0.05 -20.55
C LYS A 13 -12.61 -0.60 -19.73
N ALA A 14 -11.88 0.15 -18.90
CA ALA A 14 -10.81 -0.41 -18.06
C ALA A 14 -11.38 -1.46 -17.08
N TYR A 15 -10.77 -2.62 -17.06
CA TYR A 15 -11.14 -3.73 -16.18
C TYR A 15 -10.00 -4.09 -15.21
N ASN A 16 -10.35 -4.70 -14.11
CA ASN A 16 -9.38 -5.10 -13.10
C ASN A 16 -8.62 -6.37 -13.53
N ARG A 17 -7.37 -6.22 -14.00
CA ARG A 17 -6.50 -7.32 -14.42
C ARG A 17 -6.33 -8.39 -13.35
N LYS A 18 -6.16 -8.01 -12.07
CA LYS A 18 -6.02 -8.96 -10.96
C LYS A 18 -7.25 -9.86 -10.79
N THR A 19 -8.46 -9.37 -11.14
CA THR A 19 -9.68 -10.17 -11.11
C THR A 19 -9.64 -11.25 -12.19
N LYS A 20 -9.12 -10.96 -13.38
CA LYS A 20 -8.96 -11.95 -14.46
C LYS A 20 -7.91 -13.01 -14.11
N GLU A 21 -6.78 -12.61 -13.52
CA GLU A 21 -5.74 -13.53 -13.05
C GLU A 21 -6.27 -14.46 -11.95
N ARG A 22 -6.99 -13.91 -10.97
CA ARG A 22 -7.61 -14.71 -9.90
C ARG A 22 -8.66 -15.68 -10.45
N TRP A 23 -9.46 -15.27 -11.43
CA TRP A 23 -10.40 -16.15 -12.11
C TRP A 23 -9.70 -17.31 -12.84
N LYS A 24 -8.59 -17.06 -13.54
CA LYS A 24 -7.80 -18.12 -14.17
C LYS A 24 -7.36 -19.19 -13.15
N LEU A 25 -6.87 -18.77 -11.99
CA LEU A 25 -6.49 -19.69 -10.92
C LEU A 25 -7.69 -20.50 -10.39
N GLN A 26 -8.87 -19.87 -10.30
CA GLN A 26 -10.10 -20.58 -9.91
C GLN A 26 -10.54 -21.60 -10.96
N VAL A 27 -10.41 -21.28 -12.25
CA VAL A 27 -10.67 -22.23 -13.35
C VAL A 27 -9.76 -23.44 -13.26
N GLU A 28 -8.44 -23.22 -13.12
CA GLU A 28 -7.48 -24.31 -12.97
C GLU A 28 -7.78 -25.21 -11.75
N ALA A 29 -8.12 -24.57 -10.62
CA ALA A 29 -8.47 -25.29 -9.40
C ALA A 29 -9.79 -26.09 -9.54
N ALA A 30 -10.76 -25.59 -10.30
CA ALA A 30 -12.02 -26.28 -10.59
C ALA A 30 -11.77 -27.50 -11.49
N LEU A 31 -11.01 -27.32 -12.57
CA LEU A 31 -10.65 -28.39 -13.49
C LEU A 31 -9.88 -29.52 -12.81
N ARG A 32 -8.91 -29.20 -11.93
CA ARG A 32 -8.19 -30.22 -11.12
C ARG A 32 -9.11 -31.05 -10.20
N LYS A 33 -10.26 -30.47 -9.82
CA LYS A 33 -11.26 -31.12 -8.96
C LYS A 33 -12.41 -31.76 -9.74
N GLY A 34 -12.33 -31.81 -11.08
CA GLY A 34 -13.40 -32.31 -11.95
C GLY A 34 -14.71 -31.52 -11.87
N LYS A 35 -14.64 -30.23 -11.46
CA LYS A 35 -15.80 -29.35 -11.35
C LYS A 35 -15.89 -28.43 -12.54
N GLU A 36 -17.11 -28.03 -12.88
CA GLU A 36 -17.35 -27.03 -13.92
C GLU A 36 -16.69 -25.69 -13.57
N PRO A 37 -15.92 -25.08 -14.49
CA PRO A 37 -15.23 -23.83 -14.21
C PRO A 37 -16.22 -22.68 -14.08
N PRO A 38 -15.98 -21.71 -13.13
CA PRO A 38 -16.86 -20.56 -12.96
C PRO A 38 -16.82 -19.64 -14.18
N ALA A 39 -17.98 -19.07 -14.55
CA ALA A 39 -18.07 -18.07 -15.62
C ALA A 39 -17.24 -16.82 -15.28
N TYR A 40 -16.57 -16.24 -16.29
CA TYR A 40 -15.85 -14.99 -16.09
C TYR A 40 -16.79 -13.79 -16.08
N ILE A 41 -16.89 -13.10 -14.97
CA ILE A 41 -17.60 -11.82 -14.85
C ILE A 41 -16.57 -10.69 -14.80
N PRO A 42 -16.41 -9.88 -15.86
CA PRO A 42 -15.46 -8.77 -15.88
C PRO A 42 -15.84 -7.72 -14.83
N LYS A 43 -14.96 -7.48 -13.89
CA LYS A 43 -15.16 -6.44 -12.87
C LYS A 43 -14.45 -5.15 -13.28
N SER A 44 -15.20 -4.07 -13.42
CA SER A 44 -14.62 -2.75 -13.71
C SER A 44 -13.68 -2.30 -12.59
N VAL A 45 -12.72 -1.44 -12.91
CA VAL A 45 -11.86 -0.81 -11.89
C VAL A 45 -12.68 0.12 -11.00
N SER A 46 -12.20 0.33 -9.77
CA SER A 46 -12.87 1.20 -8.80
C SER A 46 -12.89 2.66 -9.28
N THR A 47 -13.84 3.45 -8.79
CA THR A 47 -13.90 4.90 -9.05
C THR A 47 -12.61 5.61 -8.67
N GLN A 48 -11.98 5.20 -7.55
CA GLN A 48 -10.67 5.71 -7.14
C GLN A 48 -9.59 5.42 -8.18
N THR A 49 -9.54 4.21 -8.73
CA THR A 49 -8.58 3.83 -9.78
C THR A 49 -8.82 4.64 -11.05
N LYS A 50 -10.09 4.80 -11.46
CA LYS A 50 -10.44 5.64 -12.60
C LYS A 50 -10.02 7.10 -12.41
N ALA A 51 -10.27 7.67 -11.22
CA ALA A 51 -9.85 9.02 -10.87
C ALA A 51 -8.32 9.19 -10.92
N THR A 52 -7.56 8.20 -10.45
CA THR A 52 -6.08 8.21 -10.52
C THR A 52 -5.59 8.18 -11.96
N HIS A 53 -6.15 7.33 -12.81
CA HIS A 53 -5.79 7.28 -14.24
C HIS A 53 -6.14 8.60 -14.95
N LEU A 54 -7.33 9.17 -14.69
CA LEU A 54 -7.72 10.47 -15.26
C LEU A 54 -6.77 11.60 -14.80
N ALA A 55 -6.35 11.60 -13.54
CA ALA A 55 -5.39 12.58 -13.03
C ALA A 55 -4.03 12.46 -13.72
N MET A 56 -3.55 11.25 -13.97
CA MET A 56 -2.30 11.01 -14.69
C MET A 56 -2.40 11.49 -16.15
N ILE A 57 -3.47 11.13 -16.87
CA ILE A 57 -3.70 11.57 -18.25
C ILE A 57 -3.79 13.09 -18.32
N LYS A 58 -4.50 13.72 -17.39
CA LYS A 58 -4.61 15.19 -17.30
C LYS A 58 -3.24 15.84 -17.10
N ALA A 59 -2.37 15.25 -16.26
CA ALA A 59 -1.03 15.75 -16.04
C ALA A 59 -0.17 15.69 -17.32
N ILE A 60 -0.20 14.56 -18.03
CA ILE A 60 0.52 14.35 -19.30
C ILE A 60 0.04 15.34 -20.36
N LEU A 61 -1.26 15.49 -20.55
CA LEU A 61 -1.81 16.41 -21.56
C LEU A 61 -1.47 17.87 -21.25
N ARG A 62 -1.45 18.25 -19.96
CA ARG A 62 -1.00 19.58 -19.57
C ARG A 62 0.49 19.80 -19.82
N ALA A 63 1.33 18.81 -19.63
CA ALA A 63 2.73 18.87 -20.01
C ALA A 63 2.91 19.00 -21.53
N ALA A 64 2.11 18.25 -22.31
CA ALA A 64 2.09 18.33 -23.75
C ALA A 64 1.71 19.73 -24.27
N GLU A 65 0.80 20.42 -23.59
CA GLU A 65 0.41 21.81 -23.92
C GLU A 65 1.51 22.81 -23.48
N ARG A 66 1.95 22.76 -22.21
CA ARG A 66 2.77 23.82 -21.63
C ARG A 66 4.26 23.64 -21.91
N ASP A 67 4.76 22.42 -21.75
CA ASP A 67 6.18 22.15 -21.72
C ASP A 67 6.69 21.65 -23.07
N TRP A 68 5.98 20.71 -23.69
CA TRP A 68 6.40 20.10 -24.96
C TRP A 68 5.87 20.82 -26.20
N LYS A 69 4.84 21.67 -26.05
CA LYS A 69 4.22 22.41 -27.16
C LYS A 69 3.64 21.51 -28.28
N TRP A 70 3.23 20.28 -27.92
CA TRP A 70 2.63 19.31 -28.85
C TRP A 70 1.13 19.57 -29.10
N LEU A 71 0.48 20.25 -28.16
CA LEU A 71 -0.93 20.63 -28.23
C LEU A 71 -1.07 22.13 -28.06
N GLU A 72 -1.93 22.75 -28.83
CA GLU A 72 -2.32 24.14 -28.62
C GLU A 72 -3.09 24.30 -27.31
N LYS A 73 -4.01 23.34 -27.04
CA LYS A 73 -4.84 23.33 -25.85
C LYS A 73 -5.13 21.90 -25.41
N ALA A 74 -4.89 21.62 -24.14
CA ALA A 74 -5.25 20.33 -23.56
C ALA A 74 -6.76 20.23 -23.32
N PRO A 75 -7.39 19.05 -23.57
CA PRO A 75 -8.81 18.83 -23.28
C PRO A 75 -9.08 18.93 -21.78
N VAL A 76 -10.26 19.45 -21.43
CA VAL A 76 -10.70 19.59 -20.04
C VAL A 76 -11.13 18.23 -19.50
N ILE A 77 -10.39 17.69 -18.52
CA ILE A 77 -10.71 16.42 -17.87
C ILE A 77 -11.30 16.68 -16.49
N LYS A 78 -12.56 16.28 -16.29
CA LYS A 78 -13.23 16.29 -15.00
C LYS A 78 -12.91 15.00 -14.25
N ILE A 79 -12.25 15.11 -13.09
CA ILE A 79 -11.91 13.96 -12.25
C ILE A 79 -13.04 13.76 -11.24
N PRO A 80 -13.66 12.57 -11.17
CA PRO A 80 -14.73 12.32 -10.21
C PRO A 80 -14.20 12.43 -8.77
N ALA A 81 -14.95 13.12 -7.92
CA ALA A 81 -14.66 13.19 -6.49
C ALA A 81 -14.87 11.81 -5.84
N VAL A 82 -13.84 11.28 -5.22
CA VAL A 82 -13.92 10.01 -4.51
C VAL A 82 -14.02 10.26 -3.02
N LYS A 83 -15.18 9.99 -2.44
CA LYS A 83 -15.41 10.07 -0.99
C LYS A 83 -14.92 8.78 -0.34
N ASN A 84 -13.69 8.79 0.16
CA ASN A 84 -13.14 7.66 0.90
C ASN A 84 -13.55 7.76 2.37
N LYS A 85 -14.66 7.08 2.75
CA LYS A 85 -15.21 7.10 4.12
C LYS A 85 -14.83 5.88 4.96
N ARG A 86 -13.88 5.05 4.52
CA ARG A 86 -13.48 3.88 5.30
C ARG A 86 -12.48 4.30 6.39
N VAL A 87 -13.01 4.74 7.52
CA VAL A 87 -12.24 4.89 8.75
C VAL A 87 -12.61 3.70 9.63
N ARG A 88 -11.72 2.70 9.68
CA ARG A 88 -11.82 1.59 10.63
C ARG A 88 -10.50 1.50 11.39
N TRP A 89 -10.57 1.59 12.69
CA TRP A 89 -9.47 1.30 13.61
C TRP A 89 -9.68 -0.08 14.25
N LEU A 90 -8.62 -0.61 14.81
CA LEU A 90 -8.69 -1.83 15.61
C LEU A 90 -9.02 -1.46 17.07
N GLU A 91 -10.04 -2.10 17.62
CA GLU A 91 -10.29 -2.05 19.05
C GLU A 91 -9.21 -2.86 19.80
N LYS A 92 -9.01 -2.56 21.10
CA LYS A 92 -7.94 -3.21 21.90
C LYS A 92 -8.05 -4.73 21.88
N GLU A 93 -9.26 -5.27 21.96
CA GLU A 93 -9.49 -6.72 21.94
C GLU A 93 -9.26 -7.33 20.56
N GLU A 94 -9.57 -6.61 19.48
CA GLU A 94 -9.25 -7.02 18.11
C GLU A 94 -7.73 -7.06 17.89
N ALA A 95 -7.02 -6.06 18.42
CA ALA A 95 -5.56 -6.00 18.34
C ALA A 95 -4.90 -7.15 19.10
N ARG A 96 -5.42 -7.53 20.29
CA ARG A 96 -4.94 -8.69 21.04
C ARG A 96 -5.16 -9.98 20.26
N ARG A 97 -6.38 -10.22 19.77
CA ARG A 97 -6.70 -11.41 18.95
C ARG A 97 -5.83 -11.49 17.70
N LEU A 98 -5.55 -10.35 17.04
CA LEU A 98 -4.65 -10.30 15.90
C LEU A 98 -3.22 -10.74 16.28
N ILE A 99 -2.70 -10.19 17.37
CA ILE A 99 -1.36 -10.56 17.88
C ILE A 99 -1.29 -12.05 18.22
N ASP A 100 -2.32 -12.59 18.86
CA ASP A 100 -2.34 -13.99 19.29
C ASP A 100 -2.48 -14.97 18.11
N ALA A 101 -3.15 -14.55 17.05
CA ALA A 101 -3.27 -15.32 15.82
C ALA A 101 -2.00 -15.32 14.95
N CYS A 102 -1.05 -14.41 15.22
CA CYS A 102 0.21 -14.36 14.50
C CYS A 102 1.25 -15.30 15.10
N SER A 103 1.96 -16.03 14.24
CA SER A 103 3.19 -16.76 14.61
C SER A 103 4.41 -15.82 14.57
N ASP A 104 5.50 -16.20 15.25
CA ASP A 104 6.78 -15.54 15.09
C ASP A 104 7.38 -15.85 13.71
N PRO A 105 8.06 -14.89 13.04
CA PRO A 105 8.45 -13.56 13.53
C PRO A 105 7.36 -12.47 13.35
N LEU A 106 6.24 -12.76 12.65
CA LEU A 106 5.20 -11.79 12.33
C LEU A 106 4.57 -11.17 13.58
N LYS A 107 4.43 -11.95 14.66
CA LYS A 107 3.89 -11.49 15.96
C LYS A 107 4.67 -10.29 16.51
N SER A 108 5.99 -10.36 16.44
CA SER A 108 6.88 -9.28 16.88
C SER A 108 6.73 -8.02 16.03
N VAL A 109 6.66 -8.17 14.72
CA VAL A 109 6.45 -7.07 13.76
C VAL A 109 5.11 -6.38 14.00
N VAL A 110 4.02 -7.16 14.18
CA VAL A 110 2.68 -6.61 14.43
C VAL A 110 2.62 -5.87 15.76
N LYS A 111 3.21 -6.43 16.83
CA LYS A 111 3.30 -5.74 18.13
C LYS A 111 4.03 -4.40 18.00
N PHE A 112 5.16 -4.38 17.31
CA PHE A 112 5.96 -3.19 17.10
C PHE A 112 5.21 -2.16 16.24
N ALA A 113 4.53 -2.60 15.18
CA ALA A 113 3.70 -1.75 14.33
C ALA A 113 2.60 -1.04 15.11
N LEU A 114 1.87 -1.78 15.95
CA LEU A 114 0.80 -1.23 16.79
C LEU A 114 1.34 -0.29 17.88
N ALA A 115 2.55 -0.53 18.38
CA ALA A 115 3.17 0.29 19.41
C ALA A 115 3.75 1.61 18.87
N THR A 116 4.17 1.65 17.60
CA THR A 116 4.91 2.79 17.02
C THR A 116 4.14 3.54 15.93
N GLY A 117 3.17 2.90 15.28
CA GLY A 117 2.47 3.46 14.13
C GLY A 117 3.32 3.58 12.86
N LEU A 118 4.50 3.00 12.83
CA LEU A 118 5.39 3.02 11.67
C LEU A 118 4.78 2.27 10.47
N ARG A 119 5.11 2.73 9.27
CA ARG A 119 4.72 2.03 8.04
C ARG A 119 5.43 0.68 7.96
N ARG A 120 4.75 -0.31 7.35
CA ARG A 120 5.28 -1.67 7.17
C ARG A 120 6.70 -1.68 6.60
N SER A 121 6.97 -0.92 5.54
CA SER A 121 8.31 -0.83 4.93
C SER A 121 9.38 -0.36 5.92
N ASN A 122 9.05 0.63 6.75
CA ASN A 122 9.98 1.17 7.73
C ASN A 122 10.28 0.20 8.87
N ILE A 123 9.34 -0.68 9.21
CA ILE A 123 9.55 -1.71 10.24
C ILE A 123 10.39 -2.86 9.70
N ILE A 124 10.05 -3.35 8.48
CA ILE A 124 10.77 -4.48 7.88
C ILE A 124 12.23 -4.13 7.59
N ASN A 125 12.49 -2.89 7.18
CA ASN A 125 13.83 -2.39 6.86
C ASN A 125 14.49 -1.66 8.05
N LEU A 126 14.00 -1.85 9.28
CA LEU A 126 14.55 -1.17 10.45
C LEU A 126 15.89 -1.80 10.84
N GLU A 127 16.91 -0.97 10.97
CA GLU A 127 18.26 -1.36 11.36
C GLU A 127 18.54 -1.00 12.83
N TRP A 128 19.42 -1.76 13.48
CA TRP A 128 19.82 -1.48 14.86
C TRP A 128 20.49 -0.11 15.02
N GLN A 129 21.21 0.38 14.02
CA GLN A 129 21.81 1.71 14.02
C GLN A 129 20.78 2.85 14.06
N GLN A 130 19.51 2.57 13.75
CA GLN A 130 18.41 3.52 13.80
C GLN A 130 17.68 3.52 15.14
N ILE A 131 18.24 2.88 16.18
CA ILE A 131 17.58 2.72 17.48
C ILE A 131 18.50 3.20 18.60
N ASP A 132 17.98 4.12 19.40
CA ASP A 132 18.59 4.49 20.67
C ASP A 132 17.69 3.98 21.81
N MET A 133 18.10 2.85 22.41
CA MET A 133 17.37 2.22 23.51
C MET A 133 17.45 3.03 24.81
N GLN A 134 18.51 3.84 25.00
CA GLN A 134 18.66 4.67 26.21
C GLN A 134 17.71 5.86 26.16
N ARG A 135 17.67 6.55 25.02
CA ARG A 135 16.75 7.68 24.79
C ARG A 135 15.34 7.23 24.41
N ARG A 136 15.15 5.94 24.17
CA ARG A 136 13.88 5.37 23.72
C ARG A 136 13.35 6.02 22.44
N VAL A 137 14.21 6.17 21.45
CA VAL A 137 13.88 6.74 20.17
C VAL A 137 14.37 5.82 19.05
N ALA A 138 13.57 5.67 18.02
CA ALA A 138 13.99 5.14 16.73
C ALA A 138 13.81 6.23 15.67
N TRP A 139 14.57 6.16 14.57
CA TRP A 139 14.38 7.08 13.47
C TRP A 139 14.35 6.35 12.14
N VAL A 140 13.59 6.92 11.22
CA VAL A 140 13.52 6.50 9.83
C VAL A 140 14.25 7.54 9.00
N ASN A 141 15.19 7.09 8.18
CA ASN A 141 15.96 7.99 7.33
C ASN A 141 15.07 8.68 6.29
N PRO A 142 15.45 9.88 5.80
CA PRO A 142 14.68 10.60 4.78
C PRO A 142 14.40 9.77 3.53
N GLU A 143 15.36 8.96 3.09
CA GLU A 143 15.30 8.09 1.90
C GLU A 143 14.20 7.03 2.01
N ASP A 144 13.97 6.52 3.23
CA ASP A 144 12.93 5.52 3.53
C ASP A 144 11.57 6.17 3.84
N SER A 145 11.55 7.49 3.92
CA SER A 145 10.35 8.26 4.26
C SER A 145 9.63 8.76 3.01
N LYS A 146 8.31 8.55 2.93
CA LYS A 146 7.48 9.07 1.83
C LYS A 146 7.56 10.60 1.67
N SER A 147 7.94 11.32 2.71
CA SER A 147 8.06 12.79 2.74
C SER A 147 9.48 13.29 2.54
N ASN A 148 10.46 12.44 2.28
CA ASN A 148 11.89 12.77 2.25
C ASN A 148 12.37 13.56 3.50
N ARG A 149 11.77 13.26 4.66
CA ARG A 149 12.16 13.86 5.95
C ARG A 149 12.41 12.75 6.95
N ALA A 150 13.41 12.92 7.80
CA ALA A 150 13.62 12.01 8.92
C ALA A 150 12.39 11.98 9.84
N ILE A 151 12.01 10.79 10.29
CA ILE A 151 10.90 10.60 11.21
C ILE A 151 11.46 10.05 12.52
N GLY A 152 11.40 10.84 13.59
CA GLY A 152 11.69 10.37 14.95
C GLY A 152 10.44 9.69 15.54
N VAL A 153 10.63 8.54 16.16
CA VAL A 153 9.57 7.74 16.78
C VAL A 153 9.92 7.44 18.21
N ALA A 154 9.11 7.89 19.14
CA ALA A 154 9.26 7.54 20.55
C ALA A 154 8.90 6.06 20.77
N LEU A 155 9.74 5.35 21.53
CA LEU A 155 9.55 3.94 21.86
C LEU A 155 8.88 3.82 23.22
N ASN A 156 7.63 3.36 23.24
CA ASN A 156 6.94 3.01 24.47
C ASN A 156 7.45 1.68 25.04
N ASP A 157 7.00 1.30 26.24
CA ASP A 157 7.45 0.09 26.92
C ASP A 157 7.22 -1.19 26.09
N THR A 158 6.11 -1.26 25.36
CA THR A 158 5.81 -2.38 24.47
C THR A 158 6.80 -2.46 23.31
N ALA A 159 7.12 -1.33 22.67
CA ALA A 159 8.12 -1.29 21.59
C ALA A 159 9.52 -1.67 22.11
N CYS A 160 9.91 -1.13 23.27
CA CYS A 160 11.19 -1.48 23.90
C CYS A 160 11.28 -2.97 24.26
N LYS A 161 10.20 -3.57 24.76
CA LYS A 161 10.15 -5.01 25.06
C LYS A 161 10.33 -5.83 23.78
N VAL A 162 9.59 -5.50 22.72
CA VAL A 162 9.74 -6.20 21.43
C VAL A 162 11.16 -6.10 20.90
N LEU A 163 11.79 -4.92 20.98
CA LEU A 163 13.16 -4.74 20.52
C LEU A 163 14.15 -5.59 21.32
N ARG A 164 14.01 -5.65 22.66
CA ARG A 164 14.86 -6.52 23.50
C ARG A 164 14.74 -7.99 23.10
N ASP A 165 13.55 -8.46 22.75
CA ASP A 165 13.31 -9.84 22.32
C ASP A 165 13.92 -10.14 20.92
N GLN A 166 14.34 -9.12 20.17
CA GLN A 166 15.02 -9.26 18.87
C GLN A 166 16.56 -9.17 18.98
N ILE A 167 17.11 -8.68 20.09
CA ILE A 167 18.56 -8.53 20.26
C ILE A 167 19.25 -9.89 20.05
N GLY A 168 20.34 -9.88 19.29
CA GLY A 168 21.14 -11.07 19.00
C GLY A 168 20.65 -11.95 17.86
N LYS A 169 19.46 -11.71 17.28
CA LYS A 169 18.96 -12.51 16.16
C LYS A 169 19.63 -12.16 14.83
N HIS A 170 20.01 -10.90 14.65
CA HIS A 170 20.73 -10.45 13.45
C HIS A 170 21.56 -9.21 13.76
N HIS A 171 22.73 -9.09 13.13
CA HIS A 171 23.69 -8.01 13.41
C HIS A 171 23.23 -6.64 12.87
N ARG A 172 22.48 -6.61 11.78
CA ARG A 172 22.05 -5.38 11.11
C ARG A 172 20.54 -5.12 11.28
N TRP A 173 19.71 -6.10 10.93
CA TRP A 173 18.26 -5.93 10.89
C TRP A 173 17.60 -6.26 12.22
N VAL A 174 16.62 -5.45 12.61
CA VAL A 174 15.84 -5.69 13.83
C VAL A 174 14.88 -6.87 13.67
N PHE A 175 14.21 -6.95 12.55
CA PHE A 175 13.26 -8.03 12.24
C PHE A 175 13.79 -8.88 11.10
N VAL A 176 13.83 -10.18 11.32
CA VAL A 176 14.34 -11.17 10.36
C VAL A 176 13.26 -12.23 10.16
N TYR A 177 13.09 -12.70 8.92
CA TYR A 177 12.14 -13.74 8.52
C TYR A 177 12.87 -15.05 8.23
#